data_f02da195ec7d261b8166a38787718788
#
_entry.id   f02da195ec7d261b8166a38787718788
#
_cell.length_a   1.000
_cell.length_b   1.000
_cell.length_c   1.000
_cell.angle_alpha   90.00
_cell.angle_beta   90.00
_cell.angle_gamma   90.00
#
_symmetry.space_group_name_H-M   'P 1'
#
loop_
_entity.id
_entity.type
_entity.pdbx_description
1 polymer ?
#
loop_
_entity_poly.entity_id
_entity_poly.type
_entity_poly.pdbx_seq_one_letter_code
_entity_poly.pdbx_strand_id
1 'polypeptide(L)'
;MIMRILTVSDIHGSHKALERLEKSAKKADLIIVTGDFTILSNHIEPIMKRFNALKKKVMIITGNHENSNKVKLLCNQLTNLYFMNNKIFQINNLLIYGYNTNGFSFKDERFERDSLKLVSAIKKLKKRGAPLKTILISHAPPFGTKADKIMDEHCGSKSVRDFCIKHDINYCFCGHIHEGAHTVDKLKKTIVVNPGPYGMMFEI
;
A
#
# COMPACT_ATOMS: atom_id res chain seq x y z
N MET A 1 -10.94 -18.65 4.71
CA MET A 1 -11.46 -17.54 5.60
C MET A 1 -11.27 -16.26 4.83
N ILE A 2 -12.33 -15.49 4.65
CA ILE A 2 -12.29 -14.17 3.97
C ILE A 2 -11.66 -13.15 4.95
N MET A 3 -10.73 -12.35 4.46
CA MET A 3 -10.06 -11.31 5.25
C MET A 3 -10.54 -9.92 4.80
N ARG A 4 -11.00 -9.10 5.74
CA ARG A 4 -11.42 -7.72 5.49
C ARG A 4 -10.22 -6.79 5.66
N ILE A 5 -9.77 -6.23 4.55
CA ILE A 5 -8.63 -5.33 4.49
C ILE A 5 -9.13 -3.91 4.29
N LEU A 6 -8.83 -3.02 5.24
CA LEU A 6 -9.03 -1.59 5.10
C LEU A 6 -7.74 -0.97 4.56
N THR A 7 -7.81 -0.34 3.39
CA THR A 7 -6.66 0.39 2.83
C THR A 7 -6.94 1.89 2.82
N VAL A 8 -5.90 2.71 3.08
CA VAL A 8 -5.96 4.17 3.14
C VAL A 8 -4.66 4.78 2.64
N SER A 9 -4.74 5.94 1.99
CA SER A 9 -3.61 6.72 1.48
C SER A 9 -3.82 8.21 1.67
N ASP A 10 -2.74 8.99 1.61
CA ASP A 10 -2.77 10.45 1.46
C ASP A 10 -3.64 11.14 2.52
N ILE A 11 -3.49 10.70 3.77
CA ILE A 11 -4.21 11.27 4.92
C ILE A 11 -3.76 12.71 5.19
N HIS A 12 -2.48 13.02 4.98
CA HIS A 12 -1.87 14.35 5.16
C HIS A 12 -2.23 15.01 6.49
N GLY A 13 -2.28 14.23 7.57
CA GLY A 13 -2.61 14.74 8.92
C GLY A 13 -4.07 15.14 9.12
N SER A 14 -4.96 14.89 8.15
CA SER A 14 -6.38 15.23 8.23
C SER A 14 -7.06 14.55 9.41
N HIS A 15 -7.54 15.33 10.36
CA HIS A 15 -8.25 14.86 11.55
C HIS A 15 -9.50 14.06 11.17
N LYS A 16 -10.25 14.57 10.18
CA LYS A 16 -11.47 13.93 9.66
C LYS A 16 -11.17 12.56 9.04
N ALA A 17 -10.06 12.46 8.28
CA ALA A 17 -9.64 11.18 7.68
C ALA A 17 -9.22 10.17 8.75
N LEU A 18 -8.47 10.61 9.76
CA LEU A 18 -8.06 9.76 10.88
C LEU A 18 -9.27 9.26 11.70
N GLU A 19 -10.25 10.10 11.98
CA GLU A 19 -11.50 9.68 12.67
C GLU A 19 -12.28 8.65 11.84
N ARG A 20 -12.35 8.84 10.51
CA ARG A 20 -13.02 7.90 9.62
C ARG A 20 -12.29 6.56 9.58
N LEU A 21 -10.96 6.59 9.52
CA LEU A 21 -10.13 5.39 9.62
C LEU A 21 -10.41 4.62 10.92
N GLU A 22 -10.44 5.30 12.06
CA GLU A 22 -10.71 4.70 13.38
C GLU A 22 -12.09 4.03 13.44
N LYS A 23 -13.11 4.67 12.87
CA LYS A 23 -14.47 4.09 12.78
C LYS A 23 -14.48 2.83 11.89
N SER A 24 -13.83 2.91 10.72
CA SER A 24 -13.81 1.81 9.73
C SER A 24 -12.94 0.64 10.19
N ALA A 25 -11.85 0.91 10.92
CA ALA A 25 -10.93 -0.09 11.45
C ALA A 25 -11.59 -1.13 12.36
N LYS A 26 -12.70 -0.78 13.02
CA LYS A 26 -13.46 -1.72 13.87
C LYS A 26 -13.92 -2.96 13.10
N LYS A 27 -14.19 -2.82 11.79
CA LYS A 27 -14.67 -3.90 10.92
C LYS A 27 -13.54 -4.60 10.16
N ALA A 28 -12.30 -4.08 10.22
CA ALA A 28 -11.16 -4.62 9.50
C ALA A 28 -10.45 -5.72 10.29
N ASP A 29 -9.85 -6.66 9.56
CA ASP A 29 -8.95 -7.67 10.09
C ASP A 29 -7.48 -7.25 9.91
N LEU A 30 -7.21 -6.46 8.85
CA LEU A 30 -5.91 -5.90 8.51
C LEU A 30 -6.09 -4.46 7.98
N ILE A 31 -5.15 -3.58 8.29
CA ILE A 31 -5.11 -2.21 7.78
C ILE A 31 -3.84 -2.03 6.95
N ILE A 32 -3.96 -1.36 5.81
CA ILE A 32 -2.85 -1.03 4.91
C ILE A 32 -2.83 0.48 4.71
N VAL A 33 -1.68 1.10 5.00
CA VAL A 33 -1.42 2.53 4.78
C VAL A 33 -0.39 2.66 3.67
N THR A 34 -0.79 3.25 2.55
CA THR A 34 0.02 3.30 1.33
C THR A 34 0.86 4.59 1.20
N GLY A 35 1.10 5.27 2.30
CA GLY A 35 1.98 6.46 2.38
C GLY A 35 1.22 7.77 2.51
N ASP A 36 1.97 8.86 2.62
CA ASP A 36 1.53 10.24 2.73
C ASP A 36 0.45 10.47 3.81
N PHE A 37 0.65 9.82 4.98
CA PHE A 37 -0.24 10.01 6.11
C PHE A 37 0.09 11.28 6.93
N THR A 38 1.24 11.94 6.65
CA THR A 38 1.66 13.21 7.23
C THR A 38 1.87 14.30 6.16
N ILE A 39 2.19 15.51 6.58
CA ILE A 39 2.79 16.55 5.73
C ILE A 39 4.22 16.77 6.22
N LEU A 40 5.22 16.45 5.38
CA LEU A 40 6.65 16.61 5.66
C LEU A 40 7.08 16.06 7.03
N SER A 41 6.53 14.90 7.40
CA SER A 41 6.72 14.23 8.71
C SER A 41 6.22 15.03 9.93
N ASN A 42 5.43 16.09 9.73
CA ASN A 42 4.82 16.82 10.84
C ASN A 42 3.83 15.91 11.59
N HIS A 43 3.86 15.97 12.90
CA HIS A 43 3.00 15.17 13.78
C HIS A 43 3.03 13.64 13.50
N ILE A 44 4.14 13.12 12.94
CA ILE A 44 4.28 11.70 12.58
C ILE A 44 4.07 10.79 13.78
N GLU A 45 4.61 11.12 14.94
CA GLU A 45 4.54 10.31 16.14
C GLU A 45 3.10 10.23 16.72
N PRO A 46 2.38 11.35 16.92
CA PRO A 46 0.97 11.30 17.31
C PRO A 46 0.10 10.47 16.35
N ILE A 47 0.28 10.62 15.03
CA ILE A 47 -0.50 9.88 14.03
C ILE A 47 -0.19 8.38 14.12
N MET A 48 1.07 7.98 14.23
CA MET A 48 1.44 6.58 14.37
C MET A 48 0.95 5.97 15.70
N LYS A 49 0.92 6.74 16.79
CA LYS A 49 0.27 6.31 18.04
C LYS A 49 -1.24 6.06 17.85
N ARG A 50 -1.94 6.90 17.05
CA ARG A 50 -3.35 6.65 16.68
C ARG A 50 -3.50 5.36 15.88
N PHE A 51 -2.63 5.10 14.90
CA PHE A 51 -2.65 3.82 14.17
C PHE A 51 -2.43 2.63 15.11
N ASN A 52 -1.50 2.72 16.04
CA ASN A 52 -1.25 1.64 17.02
C ASN A 52 -2.45 1.40 17.94
N ALA A 53 -3.18 2.46 18.30
CA ALA A 53 -4.36 2.37 19.15
C ALA A 53 -5.56 1.67 18.49
N LEU A 54 -5.52 1.42 17.17
CA LEU A 54 -6.55 0.65 16.46
C LEU A 54 -6.59 -0.82 16.89
N LYS A 55 -5.55 -1.31 17.55
CA LYS A 55 -5.42 -2.72 18.01
C LYS A 55 -5.60 -3.75 16.90
N LYS A 56 -5.22 -3.37 15.68
CA LYS A 56 -5.21 -4.19 14.47
C LYS A 56 -3.80 -4.18 13.88
N LYS A 57 -3.44 -5.19 13.12
CA LYS A 57 -2.20 -5.13 12.33
C LYS A 57 -2.31 -4.01 11.32
N VAL A 58 -1.37 -3.05 11.34
CA VAL A 58 -1.29 -1.95 10.40
C VAL A 58 0.01 -2.06 9.62
N MET A 59 -0.10 -2.37 8.34
CA MET A 59 1.02 -2.42 7.42
C MET A 59 1.23 -1.05 6.79
N ILE A 60 2.44 -0.50 6.89
CA ILE A 60 2.73 0.87 6.52
C ILE A 60 3.92 0.91 5.57
N ILE A 61 3.76 1.57 4.43
CA ILE A 61 4.86 2.15 3.66
C ILE A 61 4.86 3.66 3.83
N THR A 62 5.96 4.30 3.54
CA THR A 62 6.03 5.76 3.44
C THR A 62 5.69 6.22 2.03
N GLY A 63 5.14 7.41 1.89
CA GLY A 63 5.12 8.14 0.64
C GLY A 63 6.33 9.09 0.54
N ASN A 64 6.15 10.20 -0.17
CA ASN A 64 7.17 11.25 -0.30
C ASN A 64 7.14 12.25 0.86
N HIS A 65 6.12 12.27 1.69
CA HIS A 65 6.00 13.16 2.84
C HIS A 65 6.62 12.60 4.13
N GLU A 66 6.95 11.33 4.21
CA GLU A 66 7.51 10.75 5.43
C GLU A 66 9.01 10.45 5.35
N ASN A 67 9.71 10.71 6.47
CA ASN A 67 11.04 10.17 6.70
C ASN A 67 10.96 8.67 7.02
N SER A 68 11.39 7.84 6.08
CA SER A 68 11.34 6.37 6.18
C SER A 68 12.06 5.81 7.42
N ASN A 69 13.20 6.41 7.83
CA ASN A 69 13.94 5.94 8.99
C ASN A 69 13.16 6.20 10.27
N LYS A 70 12.50 7.37 10.38
CA LYS A 70 11.67 7.71 11.54
C LYS A 70 10.46 6.79 11.63
N VAL A 71 9.76 6.52 10.51
CA VAL A 71 8.64 5.56 10.47
C VAL A 71 9.09 4.17 10.89
N LYS A 72 10.21 3.67 10.35
CA LYS A 72 10.79 2.38 10.72
C LYS A 72 11.09 2.28 12.21
N LEU A 73 11.69 3.32 12.78
CA LEU A 73 12.00 3.37 14.22
C LEU A 73 10.72 3.28 15.07
N LEU A 74 9.70 4.08 14.74
CA LEU A 74 8.43 4.06 15.45
C LEU A 74 7.68 2.73 15.31
N CYS A 75 7.71 2.09 14.14
CA CYS A 75 7.14 0.76 13.95
C CYS A 75 7.85 -0.30 14.82
N ASN A 76 9.13 -0.15 15.12
CA ASN A 76 9.83 -1.07 16.02
C ASN A 76 9.43 -0.88 17.49
N GLN A 77 8.92 0.28 17.86
CA GLN A 77 8.48 0.61 19.23
C GLN A 77 6.98 0.33 19.46
N LEU A 78 6.18 0.26 18.40
CA LEU A 78 4.73 0.17 18.44
C LEU A 78 4.26 -1.21 17.95
N THR A 79 3.60 -1.97 18.82
CA THR A 79 3.36 -3.42 18.65
C THR A 79 2.49 -3.81 17.48
N ASN A 80 1.59 -2.93 17.05
CA ASN A 80 0.63 -3.24 15.99
C ASN A 80 1.07 -2.74 14.60
N LEU A 81 2.20 -2.03 14.51
CA LEU A 81 2.66 -1.39 13.28
C LEU A 81 3.76 -2.20 12.62
N TYR A 82 3.62 -2.42 11.32
CA TYR A 82 4.56 -3.18 10.50
C TYR A 82 5.09 -2.31 9.36
N PHE A 83 6.34 -1.89 9.45
CA PHE A 83 7.00 -1.16 8.37
C PHE A 83 7.29 -2.09 7.19
N MET A 84 6.64 -1.84 6.06
CA MET A 84 6.62 -2.76 4.92
C MET A 84 7.59 -2.41 3.80
N ASN A 85 8.24 -1.23 3.83
CA ASN A 85 9.11 -0.84 2.73
C ASN A 85 10.18 -1.90 2.43
N ASN A 86 10.17 -2.39 1.19
CA ASN A 86 11.00 -3.48 0.70
C ASN A 86 10.92 -4.78 1.53
N LYS A 87 9.74 -5.10 2.06
CA LYS A 87 9.50 -6.31 2.86
C LYS A 87 8.35 -7.15 2.31
N ILE A 88 8.46 -8.45 2.52
CA ILE A 88 7.41 -9.43 2.25
C ILE A 88 6.82 -9.88 3.57
N PHE A 89 5.51 -9.96 3.61
CA PHE A 89 4.77 -10.53 4.73
C PHE A 89 3.76 -11.56 4.19
N GLN A 90 3.74 -12.72 4.84
CA GLN A 90 2.77 -13.77 4.51
C GLN A 90 1.78 -13.92 5.66
N ILE A 91 0.50 -13.89 5.33
CA ILE A 91 -0.59 -14.18 6.27
C ILE A 91 -1.60 -15.10 5.57
N ASN A 92 -1.78 -16.31 6.10
CA ASN A 92 -2.58 -17.33 5.45
C ASN A 92 -2.15 -17.55 3.97
N ASN A 93 -3.08 -17.40 3.03
CA ASN A 93 -2.86 -17.50 1.59
C ASN A 93 -2.56 -16.14 0.92
N LEU A 94 -2.33 -15.07 1.70
CA LEU A 94 -1.96 -13.77 1.18
C LEU A 94 -0.44 -13.58 1.28
N LEU A 95 0.17 -13.13 0.19
CA LEU A 95 1.55 -12.69 0.14
C LEU A 95 1.55 -11.19 -0.17
N ILE A 96 2.01 -10.39 0.78
CA ILE A 96 1.96 -8.94 0.75
C ILE A 96 3.39 -8.41 0.63
N TYR A 97 3.63 -7.58 -0.37
CA TYR A 97 4.90 -6.90 -0.56
C TYR A 97 4.68 -5.39 -0.57
N GLY A 98 5.39 -4.70 0.31
CA GLY A 98 5.38 -3.25 0.36
C GLY A 98 6.67 -2.66 -0.20
N TYR A 99 6.53 -1.63 -1.00
CA TYR A 99 7.65 -0.88 -1.54
C TYR A 99 7.29 0.61 -1.66
N ASN A 100 8.11 1.46 -1.07
CA ASN A 100 8.01 2.90 -1.26
C ASN A 100 8.61 3.25 -2.63
N THR A 101 7.77 3.30 -3.66
CA THR A 101 8.15 3.81 -4.96
C THR A 101 8.23 5.34 -4.90
N ASN A 102 9.21 5.89 -5.60
CA ASN A 102 9.33 7.34 -5.73
C ASN A 102 8.13 7.87 -6.54
N GLY A 103 7.28 8.72 -5.95
CA GLY A 103 5.97 9.11 -6.48
C GLY A 103 5.98 9.54 -7.94
N PHE A 104 6.99 10.32 -8.35
CA PHE A 104 7.12 10.86 -9.71
C PHE A 104 8.10 10.09 -10.60
N SER A 105 8.49 8.89 -10.21
CA SER A 105 9.41 8.09 -11.03
C SER A 105 8.65 7.23 -12.04
N PHE A 106 8.69 7.64 -13.30
CA PHE A 106 8.12 6.87 -14.40
C PHE A 106 8.76 5.49 -14.54
N LYS A 107 10.09 5.41 -14.33
CA LYS A 107 10.87 4.17 -14.26
C LYS A 107 11.66 4.13 -12.95
N ASP A 108 11.52 3.05 -12.20
CA ASP A 108 12.20 2.82 -10.92
C ASP A 108 13.00 1.52 -10.99
N GLU A 109 14.28 1.64 -11.41
CA GLU A 109 15.19 0.49 -11.54
C GLU A 109 15.48 -0.20 -10.19
N ARG A 110 15.42 0.56 -9.09
CA ARG A 110 15.58 0.01 -7.76
C ARG A 110 14.40 -0.86 -7.38
N PHE A 111 13.18 -0.40 -7.66
CA PHE A 111 11.98 -1.22 -7.49
C PHE A 111 12.04 -2.49 -8.34
N GLU A 112 12.42 -2.36 -9.63
CA GLU A 112 12.52 -3.50 -10.55
C GLU A 112 13.46 -4.59 -10.00
N ARG A 113 14.64 -4.19 -9.52
CA ARG A 113 15.62 -5.11 -8.91
C ARG A 113 15.12 -5.69 -7.59
N ASP A 114 14.65 -4.85 -6.68
CA ASP A 114 14.34 -5.26 -5.31
C ASP A 114 13.06 -6.11 -5.24
N SER A 115 12.13 -5.93 -6.18
CA SER A 115 10.87 -6.70 -6.26
C SER A 115 11.04 -8.14 -6.76
N LEU A 116 12.20 -8.50 -7.33
CA LEU A 116 12.49 -9.88 -7.76
C LEU A 116 12.41 -10.89 -6.60
N LYS A 117 12.60 -10.46 -5.37
CA LYS A 117 12.41 -11.31 -4.19
C LYS A 117 10.95 -11.73 -4.01
N LEU A 118 9.99 -10.87 -4.36
CA LEU A 118 8.56 -11.24 -4.35
C LEU A 118 8.31 -12.33 -5.40
N VAL A 119 8.89 -12.20 -6.60
CA VAL A 119 8.76 -13.21 -7.66
C VAL A 119 9.29 -14.55 -7.19
N SER A 120 10.44 -14.57 -6.51
CA SER A 120 11.03 -15.78 -5.94
C SER A 120 10.12 -16.41 -4.87
N ALA A 121 9.53 -15.60 -4.01
CA ALA A 121 8.59 -16.06 -2.99
C ALA A 121 7.30 -16.64 -3.61
N ILE A 122 6.74 -15.99 -4.64
CA ILE A 122 5.56 -16.47 -5.38
C ILE A 122 5.86 -17.83 -6.00
N LYS A 123 7.00 -17.98 -6.69
CA LYS A 123 7.40 -19.26 -7.31
C LYS A 123 7.52 -20.38 -6.29
N LYS A 124 8.15 -20.09 -5.13
CA LYS A 124 8.31 -21.06 -4.04
C LYS A 124 6.96 -21.53 -3.47
N LEU A 125 6.02 -20.60 -3.27
CA LEU A 125 4.71 -20.91 -2.70
C LEU A 125 3.79 -21.63 -3.70
N LYS A 126 3.79 -21.22 -4.98
CA LYS A 126 3.04 -21.90 -6.03
C LYS A 126 3.46 -23.37 -6.21
N LYS A 127 4.76 -23.68 -6.06
CA LYS A 127 5.24 -25.08 -6.10
C LYS A 127 4.66 -25.97 -4.96
N ARG A 128 4.18 -25.36 -3.89
CA ARG A 128 3.55 -26.07 -2.76
C ARG A 128 2.06 -26.33 -2.95
N GLY A 129 1.49 -25.93 -4.10
CA GLY A 129 0.09 -26.21 -4.46
C GLY A 129 -0.97 -25.41 -3.71
N ALA A 130 -0.60 -24.49 -2.81
CA ALA A 130 -1.56 -23.70 -2.08
C ALA A 130 -2.13 -22.54 -2.93
N PRO A 131 -3.43 -22.24 -2.83
CA PRO A 131 -3.98 -21.04 -3.44
C PRO A 131 -3.28 -19.82 -2.85
N LEU A 132 -2.79 -18.93 -3.71
CA LEU A 132 -2.02 -17.76 -3.31
C LEU A 132 -2.61 -16.51 -3.94
N LYS A 133 -2.96 -15.54 -3.12
CA LYS A 133 -3.27 -14.17 -3.53
C LYS A 133 -2.07 -13.27 -3.21
N THR A 134 -1.78 -12.34 -4.11
CA THR A 134 -0.63 -11.43 -4.00
C THR A 134 -1.10 -9.99 -3.93
N ILE A 135 -0.54 -9.25 -3.00
CA ILE A 135 -0.80 -7.82 -2.82
C ILE A 135 0.52 -7.07 -2.95
N LEU A 136 0.56 -6.09 -3.85
CA LEU A 136 1.59 -5.07 -3.91
C LEU A 136 1.06 -3.82 -3.23
N ILE A 137 1.82 -3.29 -2.29
CA ILE A 137 1.61 -1.97 -1.71
C ILE A 137 2.68 -1.06 -2.30
N SER A 138 2.25 -0.05 -3.06
CA SER A 138 3.13 0.91 -3.73
C SER A 138 2.59 2.32 -3.50
N HIS A 139 3.44 3.31 -3.18
CA HIS A 139 2.93 4.66 -3.06
C HIS A 139 2.53 5.21 -4.44
N ALA A 140 3.42 5.12 -5.44
CA ALA A 140 3.08 5.50 -6.81
C ALA A 140 2.09 4.50 -7.44
N PRO A 141 1.04 4.99 -8.13
CA PRO A 141 0.11 4.14 -8.86
C PRO A 141 0.74 3.56 -10.12
N PRO A 142 0.24 2.41 -10.62
CA PRO A 142 0.66 1.86 -11.91
C PRO A 142 0.24 2.78 -13.06
N PHE A 143 1.13 3.03 -14.01
CA PHE A 143 0.87 3.83 -15.21
C PHE A 143 -0.29 3.28 -16.04
N GLY A 144 -1.13 4.17 -16.58
CA GLY A 144 -2.22 3.85 -17.49
C GLY A 144 -3.45 3.27 -16.79
N THR A 145 -3.75 3.73 -15.58
CA THR A 145 -4.92 3.36 -14.79
C THR A 145 -5.73 4.61 -14.40
N LYS A 146 -6.92 4.42 -13.83
CA LYS A 146 -7.67 5.56 -13.27
C LYS A 146 -7.00 6.17 -12.06
N ALA A 147 -6.14 5.39 -11.37
CA ALA A 147 -5.46 5.81 -10.15
C ALA A 147 -4.30 6.78 -10.40
N ASP A 148 -3.81 6.91 -11.65
CA ASP A 148 -2.61 7.68 -11.98
C ASP A 148 -2.87 8.89 -12.88
N LYS A 149 -4.12 9.31 -13.04
CA LYS A 149 -4.48 10.47 -13.86
C LYS A 149 -4.37 11.77 -13.08
N ILE A 150 -3.69 12.75 -13.70
CA ILE A 150 -3.75 14.18 -13.36
C ILE A 150 -4.34 14.87 -14.59
N MET A 151 -5.52 15.44 -14.49
CA MET A 151 -6.33 15.88 -15.64
C MET A 151 -6.50 14.70 -16.61
N ASP A 152 -5.99 14.78 -17.85
CA ASP A 152 -6.07 13.71 -18.85
C ASP A 152 -4.76 12.94 -19.04
N GLU A 153 -3.70 13.32 -18.33
CA GLU A 153 -2.37 12.73 -18.47
C GLU A 153 -2.13 11.61 -17.44
N HIS A 154 -1.46 10.56 -17.87
CA HIS A 154 -1.02 9.48 -17.00
C HIS A 154 0.36 9.79 -16.39
N CYS A 155 0.44 9.84 -15.07
CA CYS A 155 1.65 10.22 -14.31
C CYS A 155 2.20 9.08 -13.43
N GLY A 156 1.64 7.89 -13.54
CA GLY A 156 2.04 6.74 -12.72
C GLY A 156 3.34 6.07 -13.13
N SER A 157 3.72 5.04 -12.39
CA SER A 157 4.95 4.29 -12.61
C SER A 157 4.77 3.17 -13.63
N LYS A 158 5.59 3.19 -14.71
CA LYS A 158 5.68 2.06 -15.65
C LYS A 158 6.29 0.83 -15.01
N SER A 159 7.29 0.99 -14.15
CA SER A 159 7.89 -0.15 -13.46
C SER A 159 6.87 -0.91 -12.61
N VAL A 160 5.99 -0.20 -11.87
CA VAL A 160 4.90 -0.81 -11.09
C VAL A 160 3.89 -1.50 -12.02
N ARG A 161 3.49 -0.82 -13.11
CA ARG A 161 2.59 -1.40 -14.12
C ARG A 161 3.12 -2.72 -14.67
N ASP A 162 4.36 -2.67 -15.19
CA ASP A 162 4.96 -3.82 -15.88
C ASP A 162 5.17 -4.98 -14.92
N PHE A 163 5.55 -4.69 -13.69
CA PHE A 163 5.66 -5.70 -12.63
C PHE A 163 4.32 -6.37 -12.32
N CYS A 164 3.24 -5.60 -12.16
CA CYS A 164 1.89 -6.12 -11.91
C CYS A 164 1.44 -7.06 -13.02
N ILE A 165 1.63 -6.64 -14.28
CA ILE A 165 1.23 -7.43 -15.46
C ILE A 165 2.07 -8.69 -15.60
N LYS A 166 3.40 -8.56 -15.52
CA LYS A 166 4.36 -9.66 -15.76
C LYS A 166 4.24 -10.77 -14.72
N HIS A 167 3.88 -10.43 -13.49
CA HIS A 167 3.87 -11.38 -12.37
C HIS A 167 2.46 -11.73 -11.86
N ASP A 168 1.42 -11.34 -12.60
CA ASP A 168 0.01 -11.63 -12.27
C ASP A 168 -0.33 -11.24 -10.82
N ILE A 169 0.06 -10.03 -10.40
CA ILE A 169 -0.29 -9.52 -9.08
C ILE A 169 -1.81 -9.37 -8.98
N ASN A 170 -2.42 -9.86 -7.89
CA ASN A 170 -3.87 -9.82 -7.76
C ASN A 170 -4.38 -8.42 -7.38
N TYR A 171 -3.70 -7.74 -6.45
CA TYR A 171 -4.08 -6.40 -5.98
C TYR A 171 -2.86 -5.49 -5.93
N CYS A 172 -3.04 -4.24 -6.36
CA CYS A 172 -2.09 -3.15 -6.17
C CYS A 172 -2.80 -2.03 -5.42
N PHE A 173 -2.43 -1.81 -4.17
CA PHE A 173 -2.91 -0.69 -3.37
C PHE A 173 -1.89 0.44 -3.46
N CYS A 174 -2.34 1.62 -3.87
CA CYS A 174 -1.49 2.78 -4.15
C CYS A 174 -2.09 4.07 -3.58
N GLY A 175 -1.46 5.20 -3.86
CA GLY A 175 -1.86 6.54 -3.47
C GLY A 175 -1.25 7.60 -4.36
N HIS A 176 -0.72 8.69 -3.76
CA HIS A 176 0.08 9.74 -4.37
C HIS A 176 -0.70 10.68 -5.30
N ILE A 177 -1.45 10.18 -6.26
CA ILE A 177 -2.24 11.00 -7.18
C ILE A 177 -3.62 11.23 -6.57
N HIS A 178 -3.84 12.45 -6.06
CA HIS A 178 -5.05 12.79 -5.31
C HIS A 178 -6.30 12.78 -6.18
N GLU A 179 -6.17 13.15 -7.46
CA GLU A 179 -7.26 13.10 -8.44
C GLU A 179 -7.75 11.68 -8.70
N GLY A 180 -6.86 10.69 -8.52
CA GLY A 180 -7.17 9.27 -8.59
C GLY A 180 -7.76 8.68 -7.30
N ALA A 181 -7.99 9.48 -6.25
CA ALA A 181 -8.52 9.00 -4.97
C ALA A 181 -9.90 8.34 -5.13
N HIS A 182 -10.15 7.32 -4.31
CA HIS A 182 -11.39 6.52 -4.33
C HIS A 182 -11.68 5.80 -5.64
N THR A 183 -10.63 5.49 -6.42
CA THR A 183 -10.78 4.72 -7.67
C THR A 183 -10.42 3.26 -7.47
N VAL A 184 -11.16 2.41 -8.18
CA VAL A 184 -10.85 1.00 -8.42
C VAL A 184 -10.79 0.81 -9.93
N ASP A 185 -9.70 0.21 -10.39
CA ASP A 185 -9.50 -0.07 -11.81
C ASP A 185 -8.93 -1.48 -12.01
N LYS A 186 -8.91 -1.94 -13.24
CA LYS A 186 -8.40 -3.25 -13.61
C LYS A 186 -7.27 -3.14 -14.61
N LEU A 187 -6.07 -3.54 -14.22
CA LEU A 187 -4.91 -3.63 -15.07
C LEU A 187 -4.65 -5.10 -15.42
N LYS A 188 -5.20 -5.59 -16.52
CA LYS A 188 -5.28 -7.02 -16.88
C LYS A 188 -5.90 -7.84 -15.74
N LYS A 189 -5.12 -8.62 -14.98
CA LYS A 189 -5.59 -9.43 -13.85
C LYS A 189 -5.50 -8.71 -12.52
N THR A 190 -4.77 -7.59 -12.45
CA THR A 190 -4.54 -6.83 -11.22
C THR A 190 -5.69 -5.87 -10.95
N ILE A 191 -6.26 -5.92 -9.77
CA ILE A 191 -7.16 -4.89 -9.25
C ILE A 191 -6.29 -3.78 -8.66
N VAL A 192 -6.37 -2.59 -9.23
CA VAL A 192 -5.64 -1.39 -8.78
C VAL A 192 -6.58 -0.51 -7.99
N VAL A 193 -6.13 -0.08 -6.81
CA VAL A 193 -6.93 0.71 -5.89
C VAL A 193 -6.13 1.89 -5.38
N ASN A 194 -6.64 3.09 -5.59
CA ASN A 194 -6.25 4.27 -4.81
C ASN A 194 -7.39 4.57 -3.81
N PRO A 195 -7.21 4.22 -2.52
CA PRO A 195 -8.29 4.33 -1.53
C PRO A 195 -8.55 5.77 -1.10
N GLY A 196 -7.61 6.68 -1.36
CA GLY A 196 -7.66 8.04 -0.85
C GLY A 196 -7.67 8.14 0.68
N PRO A 197 -7.86 9.36 1.22
CA PRO A 197 -7.71 9.63 2.66
C PRO A 197 -8.83 9.04 3.52
N TYR A 198 -9.98 8.73 2.93
CA TYR A 198 -11.11 8.16 3.67
C TYR A 198 -11.15 6.63 3.68
N GLY A 199 -10.25 6.01 2.93
CA GLY A 199 -10.07 4.57 2.89
C GLY A 199 -11.18 3.79 2.18
N MET A 200 -10.84 2.55 1.83
CA MET A 200 -11.76 1.59 1.20
C MET A 200 -11.56 0.21 1.83
N MET A 201 -12.66 -0.56 1.95
CA MET A 201 -12.67 -1.91 2.51
C MET A 201 -12.77 -2.95 1.40
N PHE A 202 -11.97 -4.01 1.50
CA PHE A 202 -11.96 -5.13 0.57
C PHE A 202 -12.06 -6.46 1.33
N GLU A 203 -12.82 -7.38 0.77
CA GLU A 203 -12.87 -8.77 1.22
C GLU A 203 -12.02 -9.64 0.28
N ILE A 204 -10.96 -10.21 0.80
CA ILE A 204 -9.96 -10.95 0.02
C ILE A 204 -9.81 -12.38 0.51
#